data_c73af3a1b8ebbae156dd427cd3b55448
#
_entry.id   c73af3a1b8ebbae156dd427cd3b55448
#
_cell.length_a   1.000
_cell.length_b   1.000
_cell.length_c   1.000
_cell.angle_alpha   90.00
_cell.angle_beta   90.00
_cell.angle_gamma   90.00
#
_symmetry.space_group_name_H-M   'P 1'
#
loop_
_entity.id
_entity.type
_entity.pdbx_description
1 polymer ?
#
loop_
_entity_poly.entity_id
_entity_poly.type
_entity_poly.pdbx_seq_one_letter_code
_entity_poly.pdbx_strand_id
1 'polypeptide(L)'
;MKRILFLMFLVIGGICTTASAAVDVQAARLSLKNYGLAYCIANQFPDKSDVRDDIGIAIGIYGFMGSGMHTILQNEDTLETLHNPYDATSDYVFAAYDKVSAGSKYTDKKVVFYACLDVYNSKEFDAFIKTQDKYIRHES
;
A
#
# COMPACT_ATOMS: atom_id res chain seq x y z
N MET A 1 -51.49 -56.78 3.96
CA MET A 1 -51.23 -55.35 4.23
C MET A 1 -49.76 -55.10 4.01
N LYS A 2 -49.36 -54.61 2.82
CA LYS A 2 -47.98 -54.31 2.45
C LYS A 2 -47.71 -52.82 2.65
N ARG A 3 -46.83 -52.45 3.61
CA ARG A 3 -46.37 -51.08 3.82
C ARG A 3 -45.24 -50.79 2.84
N ILE A 4 -45.49 -49.92 1.89
CA ILE A 4 -44.47 -49.39 0.95
C ILE A 4 -43.80 -48.21 1.66
N LEU A 5 -42.51 -48.37 1.98
CA LEU A 5 -41.66 -47.33 2.53
C LEU A 5 -41.08 -46.48 1.38
N PHE A 6 -41.55 -45.24 1.22
CA PHE A 6 -41.01 -44.31 0.21
C PHE A 6 -39.79 -43.61 0.80
N LEU A 7 -38.61 -44.00 0.34
CA LEU A 7 -37.34 -43.36 0.65
C LEU A 7 -37.18 -42.11 -0.24
N MET A 8 -37.40 -40.94 0.34
CA MET A 8 -37.18 -39.65 -0.31
C MET A 8 -35.68 -39.32 -0.22
N PHE A 9 -34.93 -39.48 -1.31
CA PHE A 9 -33.54 -39.04 -1.44
C PHE A 9 -33.50 -37.52 -1.63
N LEU A 10 -33.13 -36.78 -0.56
CA LEU A 10 -32.90 -35.35 -0.61
C LEU A 10 -31.49 -35.11 -1.21
N VAL A 11 -31.42 -34.76 -2.50
CA VAL A 11 -30.20 -34.33 -3.17
C VAL A 11 -29.91 -32.89 -2.75
N ILE A 12 -29.03 -32.70 -1.76
CA ILE A 12 -28.51 -31.39 -1.40
C ILE A 12 -27.46 -31.03 -2.43
N GLY A 13 -27.83 -30.33 -3.49
CA GLY A 13 -26.92 -29.74 -4.44
C GLY A 13 -26.15 -28.61 -3.76
N GLY A 14 -24.90 -28.90 -3.39
CA GLY A 14 -23.97 -27.87 -2.88
C GLY A 14 -23.67 -26.87 -3.98
N ILE A 15 -24.18 -25.66 -3.86
CA ILE A 15 -23.77 -24.52 -4.70
C ILE A 15 -22.41 -24.08 -4.21
N CYS A 16 -21.33 -24.55 -4.89
CA CYS A 16 -20.00 -23.98 -4.75
C CYS A 16 -20.04 -22.56 -5.33
N THR A 17 -20.31 -21.57 -4.49
CA THR A 17 -20.04 -20.17 -4.83
C THR A 17 -18.52 -19.99 -4.82
N THR A 18 -17.91 -19.90 -6.00
CA THR A 18 -16.55 -19.37 -6.15
C THR A 18 -16.58 -17.90 -5.73
N ALA A 19 -16.20 -17.64 -4.47
CA ALA A 19 -15.95 -16.28 -4.03
C ALA A 19 -14.69 -15.81 -4.79
N SER A 20 -14.88 -15.02 -5.85
CA SER A 20 -13.79 -14.22 -6.41
C SER A 20 -13.36 -13.28 -5.28
N ALA A 21 -12.11 -13.41 -4.84
CA ALA A 21 -11.55 -12.52 -3.82
C ALA A 21 -11.62 -11.09 -4.38
N ALA A 22 -12.54 -10.29 -3.88
CA ALA A 22 -12.58 -8.87 -4.22
C ALA A 22 -11.26 -8.25 -3.76
N VAL A 23 -10.61 -7.49 -4.65
CA VAL A 23 -9.37 -6.77 -4.31
C VAL A 23 -9.64 -5.91 -3.08
N ASP A 24 -8.85 -6.10 -2.02
CA ASP A 24 -8.94 -5.28 -0.83
C ASP A 24 -8.28 -3.92 -1.07
N VAL A 25 -9.09 -2.98 -1.56
CA VAL A 25 -8.67 -1.60 -1.83
C VAL A 25 -8.10 -0.92 -0.58
N GLN A 26 -8.62 -1.25 0.61
CA GLN A 26 -8.13 -0.64 1.85
C GLN A 26 -6.74 -1.19 2.21
N ALA A 27 -6.52 -2.49 2.05
CA ALA A 27 -5.19 -3.08 2.23
C ALA A 27 -4.17 -2.52 1.23
N ALA A 28 -4.58 -2.34 -0.04
CA ALA A 28 -3.71 -1.74 -1.05
C ALA A 28 -3.32 -0.29 -0.70
N ARG A 29 -4.29 0.53 -0.30
CA ARG A 29 -4.04 1.91 0.15
C ARG A 29 -3.13 1.95 1.37
N LEU A 30 -3.38 1.08 2.36
CA LEU A 30 -2.55 1.01 3.56
C LEU A 30 -1.11 0.59 3.23
N SER A 31 -0.93 -0.41 2.36
CA SER A 31 0.39 -0.84 1.90
C SER A 31 1.16 0.31 1.25
N LEU A 32 0.53 1.07 0.34
CA LEU A 32 1.17 2.21 -0.31
C LEU A 32 1.46 3.37 0.66
N LYS A 33 0.57 3.61 1.64
CA LYS A 33 0.83 4.59 2.73
C LYS A 33 2.04 4.19 3.56
N ASN A 34 2.16 2.91 3.92
CA ASN A 34 3.28 2.40 4.70
C ASN A 34 4.60 2.51 3.93
N TYR A 35 4.58 2.24 2.61
CA TYR A 35 5.70 2.54 1.73
C TYR A 35 6.12 4.00 1.82
N GLY A 36 5.17 4.92 1.69
CA GLY A 36 5.43 6.37 1.78
C GLY A 36 6.02 6.79 3.12
N LEU A 37 5.52 6.26 4.24
CA LEU A 37 6.06 6.54 5.57
C LEU A 37 7.52 6.05 5.71
N ALA A 38 7.78 4.81 5.32
CA ALA A 38 9.11 4.24 5.37
C ALA A 38 10.09 5.04 4.50
N TYR A 39 9.66 5.43 3.30
CA TYR A 39 10.47 6.24 2.38
C TYR A 39 10.74 7.65 2.93
N CYS A 40 9.72 8.30 3.52
CA CYS A 40 9.87 9.61 4.18
C CYS A 40 10.97 9.55 5.24
N ILE A 41 10.91 8.58 6.16
CA ILE A 41 11.88 8.45 7.27
C ILE A 41 13.27 8.14 6.72
N ALA A 42 13.38 7.13 5.83
CA ALA A 42 14.66 6.67 5.31
C ALA A 42 15.46 7.78 4.62
N ASN A 43 14.77 8.65 3.88
CA ASN A 43 15.43 9.73 3.13
C ASN A 43 16.02 10.81 4.03
N GLN A 44 15.53 10.96 5.25
CA GLN A 44 16.00 11.97 6.20
C GLN A 44 17.21 11.48 7.05
N PHE A 45 17.50 10.19 7.02
CA PHE A 45 18.62 9.55 7.69
C PHE A 45 19.55 8.86 6.67
N PRO A 46 20.39 9.62 5.97
CA PRO A 46 21.23 9.07 4.90
C PRO A 46 22.35 8.16 5.43
N ASP A 47 22.75 8.35 6.69
CA ASP A 47 23.87 7.60 7.29
C ASP A 47 23.46 6.14 7.52
N LYS A 48 24.40 5.23 7.24
CA LYS A 48 24.21 3.80 7.45
C LYS A 48 24.03 3.49 8.95
N SER A 49 22.97 2.75 9.27
CA SER A 49 22.68 2.25 10.61
C SER A 49 21.72 1.07 10.50
N ASP A 50 21.67 0.22 11.55
CA ASP A 50 20.73 -0.91 11.60
C ASP A 50 19.27 -0.47 11.40
N VAL A 51 18.88 0.67 11.98
CA VAL A 51 17.53 1.24 11.81
C VAL A 51 17.29 1.68 10.36
N ARG A 52 18.28 2.32 9.73
CA ARG A 52 18.18 2.74 8.32
C ARG A 52 18.09 1.54 7.38
N ASP A 53 18.84 0.48 7.67
CA ASP A 53 18.84 -0.75 6.89
C ASP A 53 17.49 -1.49 7.06
N ASP A 54 16.94 -1.56 8.27
CA ASP A 54 15.62 -2.16 8.54
C ASP A 54 14.48 -1.40 7.82
N ILE A 55 14.50 -0.07 7.87
CA ILE A 55 13.53 0.74 7.12
C ILE A 55 13.68 0.52 5.60
N GLY A 56 14.91 0.35 5.10
CA GLY A 56 15.17 0.01 3.70
C GLY A 56 14.54 -1.33 3.29
N ILE A 57 14.62 -2.33 4.17
CA ILE A 57 13.95 -3.62 3.98
C ILE A 57 12.42 -3.44 3.94
N ALA A 58 11.85 -2.64 4.85
CA ALA A 58 10.42 -2.35 4.86
C ALA A 58 9.95 -1.66 3.56
N ILE A 59 10.73 -0.73 3.01
CA ILE A 59 10.46 -0.13 1.69
C ILE A 59 10.39 -1.23 0.62
N GLY A 60 11.33 -2.17 0.62
CA GLY A 60 11.33 -3.30 -0.31
C GLY A 60 10.10 -4.19 -0.15
N ILE A 61 9.69 -4.47 1.09
CA ILE A 61 8.50 -5.30 1.38
C ILE A 61 7.22 -4.63 0.87
N TYR A 62 7.02 -3.33 1.13
CA TYR A 62 5.84 -2.60 0.68
C TYR A 62 5.90 -2.19 -0.80
N GLY A 63 7.07 -2.28 -1.44
CA GLY A 63 7.28 -1.91 -2.82
C GLY A 63 6.79 -2.95 -3.82
N PHE A 64 6.93 -2.62 -5.11
CA PHE A 64 6.44 -3.45 -6.22
C PHE A 64 7.01 -4.88 -6.22
N MET A 65 8.28 -5.06 -5.89
CA MET A 65 8.95 -6.37 -5.87
C MET A 65 8.64 -7.21 -4.62
N GLY A 66 8.00 -6.61 -3.62
CA GLY A 66 7.59 -7.27 -2.40
C GLY A 66 6.09 -7.61 -2.39
N SER A 67 5.42 -7.23 -1.31
CA SER A 67 3.97 -7.42 -1.14
C SER A 67 3.14 -6.22 -1.60
N GLY A 68 3.74 -5.29 -2.35
CA GLY A 68 3.03 -4.12 -2.88
C GLY A 68 1.89 -4.52 -3.81
N MET A 69 0.76 -3.84 -3.68
CA MET A 69 -0.50 -4.18 -4.35
C MET A 69 -0.81 -3.28 -5.55
N HIS A 70 0.14 -2.43 -5.97
CA HIS A 70 -0.04 -1.54 -7.12
C HIS A 70 0.84 -1.98 -8.29
N THR A 71 0.33 -1.78 -9.50
CA THR A 71 1.03 -2.08 -10.75
C THR A 71 1.71 -0.82 -11.28
N ILE A 72 2.94 -0.98 -11.77
CA ILE A 72 3.63 0.05 -12.55
C ILE A 72 3.10 0.00 -13.96
N LEU A 73 2.59 1.14 -14.46
CA LEU A 73 2.10 1.24 -15.85
C LEU A 73 3.27 1.50 -16.77
N GLN A 74 3.44 0.63 -17.77
CA GLN A 74 4.47 0.76 -18.79
C GLN A 74 3.85 0.75 -20.19
N ASN A 75 4.51 1.38 -21.14
CA ASN A 75 4.22 1.24 -22.53
C ASN A 75 4.64 -0.16 -23.00
N GLU A 76 3.73 -0.91 -23.63
CA GLU A 76 3.97 -2.31 -24.03
C GLU A 76 5.04 -2.45 -25.13
N ASP A 77 5.17 -1.45 -26.00
CA ASP A 77 6.12 -1.48 -27.13
C ASP A 77 7.51 -0.98 -26.74
N THR A 78 7.58 0.08 -25.92
CA THR A 78 8.86 0.76 -25.61
C THR A 78 9.40 0.40 -24.21
N LEU A 79 8.61 -0.24 -23.35
CA LEU A 79 8.87 -0.51 -21.94
C LEU A 79 9.12 0.75 -21.11
N GLU A 80 8.79 1.92 -21.64
CA GLU A 80 8.86 3.17 -20.90
C GLU A 80 7.84 3.18 -19.77
N THR A 81 8.26 3.60 -18.58
CA THR A 81 7.36 3.77 -17.44
C THR A 81 6.46 5.00 -17.64
N LEU A 82 5.17 4.76 -17.82
CA LEU A 82 4.16 5.81 -17.96
C LEU A 82 3.68 6.32 -16.61
N HIS A 83 3.59 5.44 -15.61
CA HIS A 83 3.26 5.80 -14.25
C HIS A 83 3.76 4.74 -13.25
N ASN A 84 4.39 5.20 -12.17
CA ASN A 84 4.80 4.37 -11.05
C ASN A 84 4.18 4.90 -9.75
N PRO A 85 3.19 4.20 -9.15
CA PRO A 85 2.55 4.62 -7.91
C PRO A 85 3.52 4.80 -6.75
N TYR A 86 4.60 4.02 -6.72
CA TYR A 86 5.61 4.08 -5.65
C TYR A 86 6.48 5.34 -5.78
N ASP A 87 6.96 5.66 -6.99
CA ASP A 87 7.71 6.88 -7.25
C ASP A 87 6.84 8.12 -6.98
N ALA A 88 5.60 8.13 -7.48
CA ALA A 88 4.65 9.19 -7.21
C ALA A 88 4.38 9.38 -5.72
N THR A 89 4.36 8.29 -4.94
CA THR A 89 4.17 8.34 -3.48
C THR A 89 5.42 8.90 -2.78
N SER A 90 6.62 8.49 -3.18
CA SER A 90 7.87 9.04 -2.63
C SER A 90 8.00 10.53 -2.91
N ASP A 91 7.71 10.97 -4.13
CA ASP A 91 7.74 12.39 -4.52
C ASP A 91 6.73 13.21 -3.71
N TYR A 92 5.52 12.67 -3.52
CA TYR A 92 4.49 13.32 -2.71
C TYR A 92 4.94 13.52 -1.27
N VAL A 93 5.45 12.46 -0.61
CA VAL A 93 5.83 12.55 0.80
C VAL A 93 7.02 13.49 1.01
N PHE A 94 7.96 13.59 0.06
CA PHE A 94 9.05 14.56 0.13
C PHE A 94 8.52 15.99 0.06
N ALA A 95 7.71 16.29 -0.93
CA ALA A 95 7.12 17.62 -1.09
C ALA A 95 6.22 18.02 0.09
N ALA A 96 5.53 17.06 0.70
CA ALA A 96 4.71 17.29 1.88
C ALA A 96 5.56 17.48 3.14
N TYR A 97 6.59 16.64 3.34
CA TYR A 97 7.53 16.75 4.47
C TYR A 97 8.18 18.13 4.55
N ASP A 98 8.59 18.68 3.41
CA ASP A 98 9.22 20.01 3.37
C ASP A 98 8.32 21.11 3.93
N LYS A 99 7.01 20.98 3.79
CA LYS A 99 6.00 21.93 4.25
C LYS A 99 5.62 21.81 5.72
N VAL A 100 5.94 20.66 6.36
CA VAL A 100 5.61 20.44 7.77
C VAL A 100 6.50 21.30 8.66
N SER A 101 5.89 22.06 9.56
CA SER A 101 6.59 22.77 10.63
C SER A 101 6.79 21.83 11.82
N ALA A 102 7.95 21.21 11.94
CA ALA A 102 8.27 20.24 12.98
C ALA A 102 9.53 20.65 13.77
N GLY A 103 9.59 21.93 14.12
CA GLY A 103 10.67 22.48 14.95
C GLY A 103 10.60 21.94 16.37
N SER A 104 11.75 21.88 17.04
CA SER A 104 11.86 21.52 18.44
C SER A 104 12.61 22.60 19.21
N LYS A 105 12.16 22.93 20.41
CA LYS A 105 12.89 23.84 21.32
C LYS A 105 14.24 23.26 21.83
N TYR A 106 14.48 22.00 21.58
CA TYR A 106 15.69 21.28 22.01
C TYR A 106 16.73 21.11 20.90
N THR A 107 16.37 21.39 19.65
CA THR A 107 17.25 21.27 18.49
C THR A 107 16.81 22.20 17.38
N ASP A 108 17.75 22.74 16.63
CA ASP A 108 17.49 23.56 15.43
C ASP A 108 17.04 22.71 14.22
N LYS A 109 17.06 21.38 14.36
CA LYS A 109 16.67 20.47 13.31
C LYS A 109 15.19 20.13 13.36
N LYS A 110 14.60 19.89 12.19
CA LYS A 110 13.25 19.33 12.08
C LYS A 110 13.20 17.94 12.73
N VAL A 111 12.16 17.67 13.51
CA VAL A 111 11.93 16.35 14.13
C VAL A 111 11.37 15.42 13.06
N VAL A 112 12.23 14.61 12.46
CA VAL A 112 11.92 13.79 11.27
C VAL A 112 10.72 12.88 11.48
N PHE A 113 10.77 12.06 12.53
CA PHE A 113 9.70 11.08 12.79
C PHE A 113 8.34 11.76 12.97
N TYR A 114 8.29 12.87 13.72
CA TYR A 114 7.09 13.67 13.89
C TYR A 114 6.58 14.19 12.54
N ALA A 115 7.47 14.80 11.72
CA ALA A 115 7.08 15.37 10.44
C ALA A 115 6.56 14.31 9.46
N CYS A 116 7.22 13.14 9.38
CA CYS A 116 6.76 12.04 8.52
C CYS A 116 5.41 11.46 8.99
N LEU A 117 5.17 11.37 10.30
CA LEU A 117 3.86 10.95 10.84
C LEU A 117 2.77 12.00 10.59
N ASP A 118 3.10 13.28 10.64
CA ASP A 118 2.15 14.36 10.32
C ASP A 118 1.69 14.26 8.86
N VAL A 119 2.63 14.06 7.93
CA VAL A 119 2.30 13.75 6.52
C VAL A 119 1.44 12.49 6.42
N TYR A 120 1.86 11.39 7.05
CA TYR A 120 1.17 10.09 7.00
C TYR A 120 -0.29 10.17 7.47
N ASN A 121 -0.58 10.98 8.49
CA ASN A 121 -1.91 11.14 9.08
C ASN A 121 -2.73 12.26 8.41
N SER A 122 -2.18 12.96 7.42
CA SER A 122 -2.87 14.06 6.77
C SER A 122 -4.00 13.58 5.85
N LYS A 123 -5.07 14.38 5.76
CA LYS A 123 -6.18 14.13 4.82
C LYS A 123 -5.74 14.28 3.37
N GLU A 124 -4.78 15.14 3.13
CA GLU A 124 -4.19 15.38 1.83
C GLU A 124 -3.45 14.15 1.31
N PHE A 125 -2.70 13.47 2.18
CA PHE A 125 -2.06 12.22 1.81
C PHE A 125 -3.07 11.11 1.57
N ASP A 126 -4.11 10.99 2.39
CA ASP A 126 -5.21 10.05 2.15
C ASP A 126 -5.91 10.31 0.80
N ALA A 127 -6.11 11.58 0.44
CA ALA A 127 -6.68 11.95 -0.85
C ALA A 127 -5.74 11.60 -2.01
N PHE A 128 -4.44 11.86 -1.87
CA PHE A 128 -3.43 11.46 -2.86
C PHE A 128 -3.41 9.94 -3.05
N ILE A 129 -3.35 9.15 -1.97
CA ILE A 129 -3.35 7.68 -2.04
C ILE A 129 -4.57 7.16 -2.82
N LYS A 130 -5.76 7.74 -2.61
CA LYS A 130 -6.97 7.37 -3.37
C LYS A 130 -6.83 7.61 -4.88
N THR A 131 -6.02 8.58 -5.31
CA THR A 131 -5.77 8.78 -6.75
C THR A 131 -5.00 7.63 -7.39
N GLN A 132 -4.33 6.80 -6.58
CA GLN A 132 -3.56 5.64 -7.02
C GLN A 132 -4.41 4.36 -7.15
N ASP A 133 -5.67 4.37 -6.73
CA ASP A 133 -6.57 3.19 -6.76
C ASP A 133 -6.68 2.56 -8.14
N LYS A 134 -6.65 3.35 -9.19
CA LYS A 134 -6.71 2.88 -10.60
C LYS A 134 -5.52 2.01 -11.02
N TYR A 135 -4.48 1.96 -10.21
CA TYR A 135 -3.31 1.13 -10.43
C TYR A 135 -3.24 -0.07 -9.47
N ILE A 136 -4.28 -0.31 -8.66
CA ILE A 136 -4.33 -1.49 -7.80
C ILE A 136 -4.35 -2.73 -8.67
N ARG A 137 -3.51 -3.71 -8.33
CA ARG A 137 -3.40 -4.98 -9.03
C ARG A 137 -4.69 -5.78 -8.85
N HIS A 138 -5.36 -6.11 -9.92
CA HIS A 138 -6.47 -7.05 -9.93
C HIS A 138 -5.90 -8.44 -10.23
N GLU A 139 -6.12 -9.39 -9.32
CA GLU A 139 -5.82 -10.79 -9.62
C GLU A 139 -6.82 -11.27 -10.69
N SER A 140 -6.25 -11.71 -11.82
CA SER A 140 -7.00 -12.28 -12.97
C SER A 140 -7.22 -13.78 -12.76
#